data_2b8ae7c3fedcc7ee91f0a9951d3e35b1
#
_entry.id   2b8ae7c3fedcc7ee91f0a9951d3e35b1
#
_cell.length_a   1.000
_cell.length_b   1.000
_cell.length_c   1.000
_cell.angle_alpha   90.00
_cell.angle_beta   90.00
_cell.angle_gamma   90.00
#
_symmetry.space_group_name_H-M   'P 1'
#
loop_
_entity.id
_entity.type
_entity.pdbx_description
1 polymer ?
#
loop_
_entity_poly.entity_id
_entity_poly.type
_entity_poly.pdbx_seq_one_letter_code
_entity_poly.pdbx_strand_id
1 'polypeptide(L)'
;MDKMKFESPDMTALNIDRIAVLFPNCVTEMLDEEHSTPEKKVYKRAINFEILKQMLSPDVVDGDEAYEFTWVGKKAAIVEANKPIRKTLRPCIEESKNWDTTENLYIEGDNLEVLKLLQESYLGKLKMIYIDPPYNKGSDFIYADDFMRSQEEENAQIGMYDEDENRLFKNTDTNGRFHSDWCSMMYSRLMLARNLLADDGVIFISIDDNEIENLTRCCSEVFGTANIIATFVIASNSAKNNSKFVSVTHEYLLCIAKNKETTPPDWAVKKTNSNSFIKVSQQLLNSGISTQEVHSELLALVKYPKYYEFDHYTYVDHRGPFRASDLTAPGSKARYDVFHPVTNKPCKTGTRGWAYSEVEMKKLIEDDYILFGEDETVMPQLKNYLFENERSLPKSVLFFDSQSSTKWMKAQRFGFDFPKAIDYIKYIVSMYPHNNFTVLDFFSGSATTAHAVMQLNAEDGGHRKFIMVQLPEKCDESSE
;
A
#
# COMPACT_ATOMS: atom_id res chain seq x y z
N MET A 1 35.38 25.38 6.33
CA MET A 1 33.91 25.29 6.41
C MET A 1 33.42 25.20 4.98
N ASP A 2 33.01 24.02 4.56
CA ASP A 2 32.36 23.86 3.25
C ASP A 2 31.05 24.65 3.28
N LYS A 3 30.85 25.47 2.26
CA LYS A 3 29.60 26.20 2.10
C LYS A 3 28.46 25.19 1.95
N MET A 4 27.44 25.30 2.77
CA MET A 4 26.21 24.53 2.63
C MET A 4 25.68 24.69 1.20
N LYS A 5 25.62 23.62 0.44
CA LYS A 5 25.01 23.62 -0.89
C LYS A 5 23.51 23.52 -0.72
N PHE A 6 22.79 24.53 -1.18
CA PHE A 6 21.30 24.54 -1.25
C PHE A 6 20.86 23.88 -2.58
N GLU A 7 21.16 22.60 -2.73
CA GLU A 7 20.83 21.83 -3.93
C GLU A 7 20.52 20.39 -3.50
N SER A 8 19.49 19.80 -4.09
CA SER A 8 19.17 18.38 -3.83
C SER A 8 20.32 17.47 -4.28
N PRO A 9 20.47 16.24 -3.73
CA PRO A 9 21.51 15.33 -4.12
C PRO A 9 21.54 15.08 -5.63
N ASP A 10 22.71 15.15 -6.23
CA ASP A 10 22.94 14.72 -7.61
C ASP A 10 22.98 13.20 -7.68
N MET A 11 21.85 12.61 -8.06
CA MET A 11 21.70 11.16 -8.14
C MET A 11 22.56 10.55 -9.26
N THR A 12 22.86 11.31 -10.32
CA THR A 12 23.77 10.85 -11.38
C THR A 12 25.18 10.69 -10.85
N ALA A 13 25.70 11.67 -10.14
CA ALA A 13 27.01 11.60 -9.49
C ALA A 13 27.07 10.46 -8.47
N LEU A 14 26.05 10.31 -7.62
CA LEU A 14 25.97 9.22 -6.65
C LEU A 14 25.93 7.83 -7.31
N ASN A 15 25.26 7.67 -8.44
CA ASN A 15 25.22 6.42 -9.18
C ASN A 15 26.58 6.11 -9.83
N ILE A 16 27.27 7.11 -10.37
CA ILE A 16 28.65 6.96 -10.85
C ILE A 16 29.58 6.51 -9.72
N ASP A 17 29.47 7.10 -8.53
CA ASP A 17 30.26 6.72 -7.37
C ASP A 17 29.98 5.28 -6.92
N ARG A 18 28.73 4.82 -6.95
CA ARG A 18 28.37 3.42 -6.64
C ARG A 18 28.97 2.45 -7.66
N ILE A 19 28.88 2.75 -8.95
CA ILE A 19 29.51 1.94 -10.00
C ILE A 19 31.02 1.96 -9.84
N ALA A 20 31.60 3.08 -9.49
CA ALA A 20 33.07 3.22 -9.26
C ALA A 20 33.56 2.34 -8.11
N VAL A 21 32.74 2.10 -7.09
CA VAL A 21 33.08 1.19 -5.98
C VAL A 21 33.14 -0.27 -6.45
N LEU A 22 32.17 -0.67 -7.31
CA LEU A 22 32.08 -2.05 -7.81
C LEU A 22 33.04 -2.32 -8.97
N PHE A 23 33.24 -1.34 -9.86
CA PHE A 23 34.00 -1.45 -11.09
C PHE A 23 34.92 -0.22 -11.30
N PRO A 24 35.96 -0.03 -10.49
CA PRO A 24 36.78 1.17 -10.54
C PRO A 24 37.49 1.37 -11.89
N ASN A 25 37.72 0.29 -12.63
CA ASN A 25 38.41 0.35 -13.92
C ASN A 25 37.55 0.94 -15.04
N CYS A 26 36.22 1.03 -14.87
CA CYS A 26 35.36 1.65 -15.86
C CYS A 26 35.15 3.16 -15.65
N VAL A 27 35.74 3.72 -14.61
CA VAL A 27 35.68 5.18 -14.36
C VAL A 27 36.63 5.91 -15.29
N THR A 28 36.13 6.92 -15.95
CA THR A 28 36.87 7.80 -16.85
C THR A 28 36.54 9.26 -16.60
N GLU A 29 37.20 10.15 -17.32
CA GLU A 29 36.92 11.59 -17.27
C GLU A 29 36.28 12.02 -18.58
N MET A 30 35.26 12.86 -18.48
CA MET A 30 34.55 13.47 -19.59
C MET A 30 34.58 14.98 -19.44
N LEU A 31 34.75 15.69 -20.57
CA LEU A 31 34.67 17.15 -20.56
C LEU A 31 33.28 17.60 -20.07
N ASP A 32 33.25 18.45 -19.08
CA ASP A 32 32.06 19.12 -18.61
C ASP A 32 31.82 20.37 -19.45
N GLU A 33 30.99 20.27 -20.48
CA GLU A 33 30.73 21.36 -21.40
C GLU A 33 30.03 22.54 -20.74
N GLU A 34 29.18 22.28 -19.72
CA GLU A 34 28.42 23.29 -19.00
C GLU A 34 29.29 24.20 -18.12
N HIS A 35 30.36 23.65 -17.54
CA HIS A 35 31.27 24.38 -16.65
C HIS A 35 32.60 24.70 -17.29
N SER A 36 32.83 24.34 -18.57
CA SER A 36 34.03 24.62 -19.34
C SER A 36 33.95 25.93 -20.10
N THR A 37 35.08 26.62 -20.17
CA THR A 37 35.21 27.78 -21.02
C THR A 37 36.36 27.54 -22.05
N PRO A 38 36.50 28.34 -23.13
CA PRO A 38 37.59 28.21 -24.08
C PRO A 38 38.97 28.30 -23.40
N GLU A 39 39.07 28.99 -22.26
CA GLU A 39 40.27 29.25 -21.50
C GLU A 39 40.51 28.24 -20.37
N LYS A 40 39.46 27.55 -19.90
CA LYS A 40 39.54 26.61 -18.79
C LYS A 40 38.63 25.41 -19.03
N LYS A 41 39.25 24.25 -19.30
CA LYS A 41 38.52 22.97 -19.42
C LYS A 41 38.30 22.38 -18.04
N VAL A 42 37.02 22.02 -17.77
CA VAL A 42 36.61 21.30 -16.56
C VAL A 42 36.24 19.88 -16.96
N TYR A 43 36.67 18.89 -16.19
CA TYR A 43 36.35 17.49 -16.42
C TYR A 43 35.53 16.95 -15.26
N LYS A 44 34.57 16.08 -15.58
CA LYS A 44 33.75 15.35 -14.60
C LYS A 44 33.96 13.85 -14.79
N ARG A 45 33.70 13.10 -13.68
CA ARG A 45 33.75 11.64 -13.71
C ARG A 45 32.65 11.09 -14.59
N ALA A 46 32.95 10.08 -15.37
CA ALA A 46 32.03 9.38 -16.25
C ALA A 46 32.29 7.87 -16.22
N ILE A 47 31.38 7.08 -16.73
CA ILE A 47 31.53 5.63 -16.87
C ILE A 47 31.84 5.29 -18.33
N ASN A 48 32.90 4.53 -18.54
CA ASN A 48 33.15 3.92 -19.83
C ASN A 48 32.39 2.60 -19.94
N PHE A 49 31.27 2.66 -20.68
CA PHE A 49 30.40 1.51 -20.84
C PHE A 49 31.02 0.35 -21.62
N GLU A 50 31.95 0.60 -22.52
CA GLU A 50 32.66 -0.46 -23.24
C GLU A 50 33.56 -1.28 -22.32
N ILE A 51 34.26 -0.63 -21.38
CA ILE A 51 35.03 -1.32 -20.34
C ILE A 51 34.13 -2.06 -19.39
N LEU A 52 33.05 -1.43 -18.92
CA LEU A 52 32.04 -2.08 -18.04
C LEU A 52 31.46 -3.33 -18.70
N LYS A 53 31.09 -3.22 -19.99
CA LYS A 53 30.61 -4.33 -20.79
C LYS A 53 31.64 -5.49 -20.87
N GLN A 54 32.89 -5.18 -21.13
CA GLN A 54 33.98 -6.21 -21.14
C GLN A 54 34.13 -6.91 -19.80
N MET A 55 33.94 -6.21 -18.68
CA MET A 55 34.02 -6.80 -17.35
C MET A 55 32.81 -7.70 -17.02
N LEU A 56 31.67 -7.47 -17.65
CA LEU A 56 30.43 -8.24 -17.46
C LEU A 56 30.20 -9.33 -18.53
N SER A 57 31.02 -9.35 -19.59
CA SER A 57 30.93 -10.35 -20.66
C SER A 57 31.23 -11.78 -20.11
N PRO A 58 30.50 -12.83 -20.51
CA PRO A 58 29.53 -12.89 -21.63
C PRO A 58 28.09 -12.55 -21.27
N ASP A 59 27.80 -12.13 -20.06
CA ASP A 59 26.43 -11.94 -19.53
C ASP A 59 25.80 -10.59 -19.94
N VAL A 60 26.34 -9.94 -20.97
CA VAL A 60 25.83 -8.68 -21.49
C VAL A 60 24.95 -8.94 -22.71
N VAL A 61 23.71 -8.47 -22.66
CA VAL A 61 22.84 -8.46 -23.83
C VAL A 61 23.27 -7.33 -24.77
N ASP A 62 23.73 -7.71 -25.96
CA ASP A 62 24.18 -6.79 -27.00
C ASP A 62 23.39 -7.07 -28.27
N GLY A 63 22.57 -6.12 -28.70
CA GLY A 63 21.75 -6.23 -29.90
C GLY A 63 20.44 -5.49 -29.79
N ASP A 64 19.73 -5.35 -30.93
CA ASP A 64 18.46 -4.63 -31.07
C ASP A 64 17.25 -5.41 -30.50
N GLU A 65 17.41 -6.68 -30.20
CA GLU A 65 16.34 -7.57 -29.70
C GLU A 65 16.46 -7.80 -28.18
N ALA A 66 16.06 -6.80 -27.39
CA ALA A 66 15.92 -6.93 -25.94
C ALA A 66 14.46 -6.63 -25.54
N TYR A 67 13.94 -7.35 -24.53
CA TYR A 67 12.65 -6.98 -23.95
C TYR A 67 12.79 -5.62 -23.25
N GLU A 68 12.16 -4.61 -23.80
CA GLU A 68 12.13 -3.27 -23.24
C GLU A 68 10.70 -2.73 -23.24
N PHE A 69 10.25 -2.22 -22.12
CA PHE A 69 9.02 -1.44 -22.03
C PHE A 69 9.37 0.03 -22.31
N THR A 70 8.90 0.56 -23.42
CA THR A 70 9.23 1.94 -23.85
C THR A 70 7.97 2.72 -24.24
N TRP A 71 8.05 4.04 -24.09
CA TRP A 71 7.01 4.99 -24.49
C TRP A 71 7.65 6.34 -24.83
N VAL A 72 6.88 7.23 -25.45
CA VAL A 72 7.34 8.58 -25.79
C VAL A 72 7.51 9.40 -24.50
N GLY A 73 8.74 9.86 -24.21
CA GLY A 73 9.05 10.63 -23.00
C GLY A 73 9.82 9.87 -21.91
N LYS A 74 9.97 8.54 -22.00
CA LYS A 74 10.69 7.73 -21.00
C LYS A 74 12.08 8.27 -20.66
N LYS A 75 12.91 8.55 -21.68
CA LYS A 75 14.28 9.06 -21.48
C LYS A 75 14.29 10.42 -20.80
N ALA A 76 13.36 11.30 -21.17
CA ALA A 76 13.23 12.60 -20.53
C ALA A 76 12.79 12.48 -19.06
N ALA A 77 11.86 11.58 -18.74
CA ALA A 77 11.45 11.29 -17.36
C ALA A 77 12.61 10.79 -16.48
N ILE A 78 13.49 9.95 -17.02
CA ILE A 78 14.69 9.48 -16.32
C ILE A 78 15.65 10.66 -16.03
N VAL A 79 15.89 11.50 -17.02
CA VAL A 79 16.77 12.67 -16.87
C VAL A 79 16.20 13.62 -15.83
N GLU A 80 14.91 13.94 -15.91
CA GLU A 80 14.26 14.84 -14.97
C GLU A 80 14.28 14.31 -13.53
N ALA A 81 14.03 13.03 -13.32
CA ALA A 81 14.13 12.42 -11.98
C ALA A 81 15.53 12.60 -11.35
N ASN A 82 16.58 12.57 -12.15
CA ASN A 82 17.97 12.67 -11.69
C ASN A 82 18.50 14.11 -11.63
N LYS A 83 17.81 15.06 -12.25
CA LYS A 83 18.21 16.47 -12.28
C LYS A 83 18.08 17.10 -10.89
N PRO A 84 19.16 17.65 -10.31
CA PRO A 84 19.10 18.32 -9.02
C PRO A 84 18.31 19.65 -9.14
N ILE A 85 17.70 20.06 -8.02
CA ILE A 85 16.98 21.33 -7.93
C ILE A 85 17.58 22.23 -6.86
N ARG A 86 17.46 23.55 -7.04
CA ARG A 86 17.94 24.60 -6.11
C ARG A 86 16.77 25.23 -5.35
N LYS A 87 15.96 24.39 -4.72
CA LYS A 87 14.83 24.80 -3.90
C LYS A 87 15.01 24.30 -2.47
N THR A 88 14.25 24.83 -1.54
CA THR A 88 14.23 24.39 -0.14
C THR A 88 12.82 24.41 0.39
N LEU A 89 12.55 23.57 1.38
CA LEU A 89 11.31 23.61 2.15
C LEU A 89 11.35 24.83 3.09
N ARG A 90 10.23 25.54 3.19
CA ARG A 90 10.04 26.69 4.10
C ARG A 90 9.08 26.28 5.19
N PRO A 91 9.45 26.45 6.48
CA PRO A 91 8.56 26.17 7.58
C PRO A 91 7.40 27.18 7.60
N CYS A 92 6.16 26.68 7.80
CA CYS A 92 4.95 27.48 7.99
C CYS A 92 4.48 27.28 9.43
N ILE A 93 5.14 27.95 10.38
CA ILE A 93 4.94 27.75 11.81
C ILE A 93 3.54 28.18 12.24
N GLU A 94 3.02 29.26 11.66
CA GLU A 94 1.72 29.85 12.01
C GLU A 94 0.54 28.90 11.71
N GLU A 95 0.65 28.06 10.69
CA GLU A 95 -0.37 27.09 10.30
C GLU A 95 -0.10 25.68 10.87
N SER A 96 1.06 25.47 11.48
CA SER A 96 1.44 24.20 12.06
C SER A 96 0.85 23.98 13.43
N LYS A 97 0.44 22.73 13.72
CA LYS A 97 0.03 22.32 15.07
C LYS A 97 1.16 21.59 15.77
N ASN A 98 1.37 21.91 17.04
CA ASN A 98 2.39 21.25 17.88
C ASN A 98 3.79 21.27 17.24
N TRP A 99 4.16 22.40 16.65
CA TRP A 99 5.41 22.57 15.89
C TRP A 99 6.65 22.02 16.61
N ASP A 100 6.80 22.30 17.90
CA ASP A 100 7.97 21.90 18.69
C ASP A 100 8.01 20.40 19.05
N THR A 101 6.89 19.68 18.90
CA THR A 101 6.77 18.30 19.38
C THR A 101 6.33 17.30 18.33
N THR A 102 5.78 17.75 17.20
CA THR A 102 5.37 16.87 16.12
C THR A 102 6.58 16.41 15.30
N GLU A 103 6.56 15.15 14.87
CA GLU A 103 7.49 14.61 13.90
C GLU A 103 6.78 14.30 12.56
N ASN A 104 5.52 14.70 12.44
CA ASN A 104 4.73 14.56 11.21
C ASN A 104 4.95 15.80 10.32
N LEU A 105 4.93 15.57 9.01
CA LEU A 105 5.10 16.62 8.02
C LEU A 105 3.91 16.64 7.04
N TYR A 106 3.45 17.86 6.75
CA TYR A 106 2.59 18.16 5.62
C TYR A 106 3.29 19.19 4.75
N ILE A 107 3.55 18.86 3.49
CA ILE A 107 4.36 19.66 2.57
C ILE A 107 3.50 20.08 1.38
N GLU A 108 3.35 21.36 1.19
CA GLU A 108 2.69 21.93 0.01
C GLU A 108 3.71 22.19 -1.09
N GLY A 109 3.47 21.60 -2.26
CA GLY A 109 4.34 21.76 -3.42
C GLY A 109 4.18 20.65 -4.44
N ASP A 110 4.84 20.81 -5.57
CA ASP A 110 4.95 19.79 -6.60
C ASP A 110 5.65 18.55 -6.03
N ASN A 111 5.03 17.38 -6.17
CA ASN A 111 5.52 16.17 -5.54
C ASN A 111 6.85 15.66 -6.14
N LEU A 112 7.14 15.88 -7.43
CA LEU A 112 8.42 15.54 -8.01
C LEU A 112 9.56 16.35 -7.37
N GLU A 113 9.34 17.66 -7.18
CA GLU A 113 10.31 18.54 -6.53
C GLU A 113 10.49 18.19 -5.06
N VAL A 114 9.37 17.95 -4.34
CA VAL A 114 9.42 17.55 -2.93
C VAL A 114 10.15 16.22 -2.74
N LEU A 115 9.91 15.22 -3.60
CA LEU A 115 10.62 13.95 -3.56
C LEU A 115 12.12 14.12 -3.74
N LYS A 116 12.58 15.05 -4.60
CA LYS A 116 14.00 15.39 -4.76
C LYS A 116 14.58 15.98 -3.47
N LEU A 117 13.85 16.90 -2.80
CA LEU A 117 14.29 17.52 -1.55
C LEU A 117 14.32 16.53 -0.39
N LEU A 118 13.35 15.62 -0.32
CA LEU A 118 13.30 14.60 0.73
C LEU A 118 14.48 13.63 0.69
N GLN A 119 15.16 13.45 -0.45
CA GLN A 119 16.33 12.58 -0.54
C GLN A 119 17.48 13.03 0.36
N GLU A 120 17.62 14.33 0.65
CA GLU A 120 18.65 14.82 1.55
C GLU A 120 18.55 14.21 2.96
N SER A 121 17.33 14.08 3.47
CA SER A 121 17.08 13.62 4.84
C SER A 121 16.56 12.19 4.95
N TYR A 122 15.89 11.68 3.93
CA TYR A 122 15.15 10.42 3.96
C TYR A 122 15.65 9.34 2.98
N LEU A 123 16.78 9.54 2.31
CA LEU A 123 17.35 8.55 1.40
C LEU A 123 17.55 7.20 2.13
N GLY A 124 16.88 6.15 1.65
CA GLY A 124 16.96 4.80 2.21
C GLY A 124 16.39 4.64 3.62
N LYS A 125 15.47 5.53 4.07
CA LYS A 125 14.97 5.51 5.46
C LYS A 125 13.49 5.17 5.61
N LEU A 126 12.68 5.34 4.57
CA LEU A 126 11.24 5.12 4.66
C LEU A 126 10.89 3.64 4.62
N LYS A 127 10.03 3.20 5.53
CA LYS A 127 9.57 1.81 5.59
C LYS A 127 8.33 1.57 4.75
N MET A 128 7.52 2.60 4.56
CA MET A 128 6.29 2.49 3.78
C MET A 128 6.06 3.76 2.95
N ILE A 129 5.64 3.53 1.72
CA ILE A 129 5.03 4.55 0.87
C ILE A 129 3.64 4.03 0.49
N TYR A 130 2.63 4.87 0.61
CA TYR A 130 1.30 4.63 0.03
C TYR A 130 0.96 5.80 -0.88
N ILE A 131 0.45 5.51 -2.07
CA ILE A 131 -0.01 6.55 -3.01
C ILE A 131 -1.30 6.15 -3.71
N ASP A 132 -2.09 7.17 -4.00
CA ASP A 132 -3.32 7.12 -4.78
C ASP A 132 -3.22 8.11 -5.94
N PRO A 133 -2.46 7.78 -7.01
CA PRO A 133 -2.22 8.68 -8.13
C PRO A 133 -3.49 8.88 -8.98
N PRO A 134 -3.53 9.86 -9.88
CA PRO A 134 -4.59 9.98 -10.88
C PRO A 134 -4.74 8.69 -11.68
N TYR A 135 -5.99 8.21 -11.88
CA TYR A 135 -6.28 6.95 -12.56
C TYR A 135 -6.34 7.06 -14.09
N ASN A 136 -6.15 8.27 -14.61
CA ASN A 136 -6.15 8.56 -16.05
C ASN A 136 -7.47 8.21 -16.77
N LYS A 137 -8.60 8.67 -16.21
CA LYS A 137 -9.97 8.42 -16.76
C LYS A 137 -10.40 9.38 -17.85
N GLY A 138 -9.47 10.14 -18.46
CA GLY A 138 -9.78 11.15 -19.46
C GLY A 138 -10.37 12.46 -18.91
N SER A 139 -10.64 12.51 -17.60
CA SER A 139 -11.06 13.71 -16.88
C SER A 139 -10.10 14.10 -15.77
N ASP A 140 -9.11 13.27 -15.51
CA ASP A 140 -8.17 13.45 -14.43
C ASP A 140 -7.09 14.46 -14.80
N PHE A 141 -6.69 15.25 -13.82
CA PHE A 141 -5.53 16.13 -13.95
C PHE A 141 -4.26 15.34 -13.67
N ILE A 142 -3.26 15.47 -14.52
CA ILE A 142 -1.91 14.94 -14.29
C ILE A 142 -0.93 16.10 -14.15
N TYR A 143 0.20 15.84 -13.50
CA TYR A 143 1.24 16.86 -13.30
C TYR A 143 1.97 17.14 -14.61
N ALA A 144 2.10 18.42 -14.97
CA ALA A 144 2.88 18.87 -16.12
C ALA A 144 4.36 18.99 -15.71
N ASP A 145 5.14 17.96 -15.99
CA ASP A 145 6.57 17.97 -15.72
C ASP A 145 7.37 18.69 -16.84
N ASP A 146 8.56 19.21 -16.52
CA ASP A 146 9.38 20.02 -17.42
C ASP A 146 9.77 19.33 -18.75
N PHE A 147 9.78 17.99 -18.79
CA PHE A 147 10.04 17.24 -20.03
C PHE A 147 8.90 17.31 -21.06
N MET A 148 7.74 17.84 -20.67
CA MET A 148 6.59 18.09 -21.56
C MET A 148 6.68 19.46 -22.26
N ARG A 149 7.60 20.33 -21.84
CA ARG A 149 7.72 21.72 -22.30
C ARG A 149 8.05 21.89 -23.79
N SER A 150 8.64 20.87 -24.45
CA SER A 150 8.79 20.93 -25.92
C SER A 150 7.46 20.92 -26.69
N GLN A 151 6.37 20.62 -25.99
CA GLN A 151 5.00 20.64 -26.49
C GLN A 151 4.25 21.94 -26.08
N GLU A 152 4.85 22.75 -25.20
CA GLU A 152 4.26 24.03 -24.77
C GLU A 152 4.08 25.00 -25.93
N GLU A 153 5.00 25.01 -26.92
CA GLU A 153 4.86 25.84 -28.14
C GLU A 153 3.68 25.35 -28.99
N GLU A 154 3.37 24.07 -29.05
CA GLU A 154 2.19 23.55 -29.76
C GLU A 154 0.90 23.71 -28.93
N ASN A 155 0.97 23.52 -27.62
CA ASN A 155 -0.19 23.59 -26.71
C ASN A 155 -0.61 25.05 -26.42
N ALA A 156 0.32 26.01 -26.44
CA ALA A 156 -0.01 27.44 -26.36
C ALA A 156 -0.88 27.90 -27.55
N GLN A 157 -0.74 27.27 -28.73
CA GLN A 157 -1.62 27.51 -29.88
C GLN A 157 -3.01 26.85 -29.73
N ILE A 158 -3.19 25.89 -28.84
CA ILE A 158 -4.46 25.15 -28.64
C ILE A 158 -5.26 25.68 -27.44
N GLY A 159 -4.70 26.64 -26.66
CA GLY A 159 -5.42 27.28 -25.53
C GLY A 159 -5.63 26.37 -24.30
N MET A 160 -4.70 25.46 -24.02
CA MET A 160 -4.79 24.50 -22.92
C MET A 160 -4.18 24.99 -21.59
N TYR A 161 -3.79 26.24 -21.49
CA TYR A 161 -3.30 26.81 -20.23
C TYR A 161 -4.39 27.59 -19.54
N ASP A 162 -4.52 27.37 -18.24
CA ASP A 162 -5.24 28.25 -17.35
C ASP A 162 -4.44 29.56 -17.20
N GLU A 163 -5.13 30.71 -17.04
CA GLU A 163 -4.54 32.04 -16.90
C GLU A 163 -3.58 32.19 -15.71
N ASP A 164 -3.50 31.16 -14.84
CA ASP A 164 -2.72 31.15 -13.59
C ASP A 164 -1.44 30.27 -13.62
N GLU A 165 -0.95 29.78 -14.79
CA GLU A 165 0.27 28.92 -14.91
C GLU A 165 0.24 27.62 -14.08
N ASN A 166 -0.91 27.00 -13.90
CA ASN A 166 -1.03 25.78 -13.08
C ASN A 166 -0.31 24.59 -13.70
N ARG A 167 0.44 23.83 -12.88
CA ARG A 167 1.22 22.64 -13.25
C ARG A 167 0.39 21.35 -13.43
N LEU A 168 -0.92 21.48 -13.42
CA LEU A 168 -1.84 20.39 -13.68
C LEU A 168 -2.53 20.62 -15.03
N PHE A 169 -2.58 19.59 -15.86
CA PHE A 169 -3.37 19.63 -17.08
C PHE A 169 -4.30 18.42 -17.18
N LYS A 170 -5.41 18.61 -17.84
CA LYS A 170 -6.40 17.56 -18.05
C LYS A 170 -5.92 16.63 -19.17
N ASN A 171 -5.60 15.38 -18.84
CA ASN A 171 -5.24 14.37 -19.81
C ASN A 171 -6.52 13.75 -20.41
N THR A 172 -6.81 14.05 -21.66
CA THR A 172 -8.03 13.61 -22.34
C THR A 172 -7.73 12.47 -23.31
N ASP A 173 -8.70 11.59 -23.57
CA ASP A 173 -8.60 10.47 -24.51
C ASP A 173 -8.24 10.90 -25.94
N THR A 174 -8.41 12.18 -26.27
CA THR A 174 -8.01 12.77 -27.55
C THR A 174 -6.52 13.08 -27.63
N ASN A 175 -5.80 13.05 -26.51
CA ASN A 175 -4.35 13.20 -26.47
C ASN A 175 -3.69 11.94 -27.05
N GLY A 176 -2.97 12.07 -28.17
CA GLY A 176 -2.22 10.95 -28.77
C GLY A 176 -1.11 10.37 -27.87
N ARG A 177 -0.78 11.04 -26.74
CA ARG A 177 0.20 10.62 -25.75
C ARG A 177 -0.42 10.25 -24.40
N PHE A 178 -1.72 10.03 -24.34
CA PHE A 178 -2.53 9.82 -23.14
C PHE A 178 -1.86 8.92 -22.08
N HIS A 179 -1.48 7.70 -22.45
CA HIS A 179 -0.78 6.77 -21.55
C HIS A 179 0.70 7.13 -21.38
N SER A 180 1.35 7.69 -22.41
CA SER A 180 2.78 8.04 -22.36
C SER A 180 3.07 9.15 -21.37
N ASP A 181 2.20 10.16 -21.32
CA ASP A 181 2.35 11.29 -20.40
C ASP A 181 2.12 10.84 -18.95
N TRP A 182 1.11 10.00 -18.73
CA TRP A 182 0.89 9.38 -17.42
C TRP A 182 2.07 8.49 -16.98
N CYS A 183 2.58 7.65 -17.87
CA CYS A 183 3.75 6.82 -17.61
C CYS A 183 4.97 7.66 -17.23
N SER A 184 5.21 8.76 -17.95
CA SER A 184 6.35 9.65 -17.71
C SER A 184 6.24 10.33 -16.34
N MET A 185 5.05 10.84 -15.98
CA MET A 185 4.75 11.40 -14.68
C MET A 185 4.99 10.39 -13.54
N MET A 186 4.47 9.18 -13.69
CA MET A 186 4.61 8.14 -12.66
C MET A 186 6.03 7.61 -12.56
N TYR A 187 6.71 7.37 -13.69
CA TYR A 187 8.02 6.75 -13.72
C TYR A 187 9.09 7.58 -12.99
N SER A 188 9.12 8.90 -13.23
CA SER A 188 10.04 9.82 -12.55
C SER A 188 9.85 9.78 -11.02
N ARG A 189 8.60 9.77 -10.55
CA ARG A 189 8.25 9.71 -9.13
C ARG A 189 8.55 8.36 -8.50
N LEU A 190 8.30 7.27 -9.20
CA LEU A 190 8.63 5.91 -8.75
C LEU A 190 10.14 5.71 -8.56
N MET A 191 10.98 6.26 -9.46
CA MET A 191 12.45 6.24 -9.30
C MET A 191 12.88 6.92 -8.00
N LEU A 192 12.34 8.10 -7.71
CA LEU A 192 12.65 8.85 -6.49
C LEU A 192 12.10 8.14 -5.24
N ALA A 193 10.87 7.63 -5.32
CA ALA A 193 10.24 6.87 -4.25
C ALA A 193 11.08 5.63 -3.87
N ARG A 194 11.59 4.88 -4.85
CA ARG A 194 12.49 3.76 -4.61
C ARG A 194 13.75 4.16 -3.86
N ASN A 195 14.32 5.32 -4.18
CA ASN A 195 15.52 5.82 -3.48
C ASN A 195 15.23 6.17 -2.02
N LEU A 196 14.04 6.67 -1.71
CA LEU A 196 13.64 7.01 -0.34
C LEU A 196 13.35 5.78 0.53
N LEU A 197 12.89 4.67 -0.07
CA LEU A 197 12.62 3.43 0.65
C LEU A 197 13.87 2.83 1.27
N ALA A 198 13.76 2.36 2.50
CA ALA A 198 14.73 1.46 3.14
C ALA A 198 14.77 0.12 2.40
N ASP A 199 15.80 -0.67 2.56
CA ASP A 199 15.95 -1.94 1.82
C ASP A 199 14.82 -2.93 2.14
N ASP A 200 14.30 -2.90 3.36
CA ASP A 200 13.13 -3.66 3.82
C ASP A 200 11.79 -2.92 3.63
N GLY A 201 11.82 -1.75 2.96
CA GLY A 201 10.65 -0.91 2.75
C GLY A 201 9.75 -1.38 1.61
N VAL A 202 8.50 -0.95 1.66
CA VAL A 202 7.45 -1.34 0.71
C VAL A 202 6.70 -0.13 0.19
N ILE A 203 6.20 -0.22 -1.04
CA ILE A 203 5.29 0.75 -1.63
C ILE A 203 3.96 0.08 -2.00
N PHE A 204 2.87 0.75 -1.67
CA PHE A 204 1.52 0.40 -2.05
C PHE A 204 0.95 1.47 -2.98
N ILE A 205 0.37 1.06 -4.10
CA ILE A 205 -0.15 1.97 -5.11
C ILE A 205 -1.56 1.55 -5.49
N SER A 206 -2.53 2.43 -5.22
CA SER A 206 -3.92 2.25 -5.68
C SER A 206 -4.03 2.63 -7.15
N ILE A 207 -4.79 1.85 -7.93
CA ILE A 207 -5.04 2.10 -9.35
C ILE A 207 -6.29 1.34 -9.82
N ASP A 208 -6.86 1.71 -10.96
CA ASP A 208 -7.94 0.95 -11.61
C ASP A 208 -7.53 0.32 -12.95
N ASP A 209 -8.52 -0.20 -13.69
CA ASP A 209 -8.32 -0.91 -14.95
C ASP A 209 -7.64 -0.05 -16.04
N ASN A 210 -7.69 1.29 -15.95
CA ASN A 210 -7.17 2.15 -17.00
C ASN A 210 -5.64 2.07 -17.11
N GLU A 211 -4.92 1.98 -15.98
CA GLU A 211 -3.45 2.07 -15.97
C GLU A 211 -2.75 0.94 -15.19
N ILE A 212 -3.45 -0.08 -14.69
CA ILE A 212 -2.82 -1.18 -13.94
C ILE A 212 -1.70 -1.89 -14.72
N GLU A 213 -1.88 -2.10 -16.04
CA GLU A 213 -0.87 -2.76 -16.86
C GLU A 213 0.39 -1.89 -17.01
N ASN A 214 0.21 -0.60 -17.34
CA ASN A 214 1.31 0.34 -17.50
C ASN A 214 2.04 0.55 -16.17
N LEU A 215 1.29 0.70 -15.06
CA LEU A 215 1.86 0.81 -13.72
C LEU A 215 2.71 -0.41 -13.36
N THR A 216 2.19 -1.61 -13.59
CA THR A 216 2.90 -2.87 -13.30
C THR A 216 4.21 -2.95 -14.08
N ARG A 217 4.21 -2.53 -15.35
CA ARG A 217 5.43 -2.51 -16.19
C ARG A 217 6.43 -1.46 -15.70
N CYS A 218 5.98 -0.24 -15.40
CA CYS A 218 6.83 0.81 -14.82
C CYS A 218 7.46 0.33 -13.50
N CYS A 219 6.67 -0.27 -12.63
CA CYS A 219 7.15 -0.79 -11.34
C CYS A 219 8.11 -1.97 -11.51
N SER A 220 7.85 -2.88 -12.46
CA SER A 220 8.75 -3.99 -12.77
C SER A 220 10.13 -3.51 -13.21
N GLU A 221 10.17 -2.41 -13.95
CA GLU A 221 11.42 -1.82 -14.42
C GLU A 221 12.16 -1.06 -13.31
N VAL A 222 11.43 -0.26 -12.52
CA VAL A 222 12.03 0.53 -11.45
C VAL A 222 12.49 -0.32 -10.27
N PHE A 223 11.66 -1.25 -9.82
CA PHE A 223 11.90 -2.05 -8.60
C PHE A 223 12.46 -3.45 -8.89
N GLY A 224 12.28 -3.96 -10.10
CA GLY A 224 12.56 -5.34 -10.47
C GLY A 224 11.33 -6.23 -10.29
N THR A 225 11.04 -7.08 -11.29
CA THR A 225 9.86 -7.97 -11.30
C THR A 225 9.80 -8.90 -10.09
N ALA A 226 10.96 -9.40 -9.61
CA ALA A 226 11.06 -10.27 -8.43
C ALA A 226 10.56 -9.61 -7.13
N ASN A 227 10.53 -8.27 -7.08
CA ASN A 227 10.15 -7.49 -5.90
C ASN A 227 8.64 -7.15 -5.86
N ILE A 228 7.87 -7.50 -6.87
CA ILE A 228 6.41 -7.43 -6.82
C ILE A 228 5.92 -8.50 -5.83
N ILE A 229 5.24 -8.06 -4.76
CA ILE A 229 4.73 -8.95 -3.71
C ILE A 229 3.36 -9.49 -4.13
N ALA A 230 2.42 -8.59 -4.45
CA ALA A 230 1.05 -8.94 -4.81
C ALA A 230 0.34 -7.79 -5.53
N THR A 231 -0.69 -8.16 -6.30
CA THR A 231 -1.75 -7.26 -6.73
C THR A 231 -3.01 -7.67 -5.99
N PHE A 232 -3.54 -6.76 -5.17
CA PHE A 232 -4.80 -6.96 -4.46
C PHE A 232 -5.96 -6.45 -5.30
N VAL A 233 -7.08 -7.14 -5.24
CA VAL A 233 -8.37 -6.68 -5.77
C VAL A 233 -9.17 -6.08 -4.62
N ILE A 234 -9.51 -4.81 -4.73
CA ILE A 234 -10.26 -4.07 -3.72
C ILE A 234 -11.69 -3.93 -4.20
N ALA A 235 -12.54 -4.83 -3.74
CA ALA A 235 -13.96 -4.81 -4.08
C ALA A 235 -14.70 -3.76 -3.24
N SER A 236 -15.63 -3.04 -3.86
CA SER A 236 -16.45 -2.01 -3.22
C SER A 236 -17.94 -2.19 -3.54
N ASN A 237 -18.79 -1.58 -2.71
CA ASN A 237 -20.25 -1.60 -2.90
C ASN A 237 -20.76 -0.63 -4.00
N SER A 238 -19.90 0.03 -4.75
CA SER A 238 -20.32 1.04 -5.72
C SER A 238 -20.91 0.42 -6.99
N ALA A 239 -22.12 -0.10 -6.90
CA ALA A 239 -22.90 -0.68 -8.00
C ALA A 239 -23.50 0.38 -8.96
N LYS A 240 -22.88 1.53 -9.16
CA LYS A 240 -23.42 2.60 -10.02
C LYS A 240 -22.58 2.87 -11.26
N ASN A 241 -22.14 1.83 -11.94
CA ASN A 241 -21.66 1.99 -13.30
C ASN A 241 -22.82 1.70 -14.26
N ASN A 242 -23.27 2.71 -15.00
CA ASN A 242 -24.17 2.57 -16.16
C ASN A 242 -23.47 1.87 -17.34
N SER A 243 -22.58 0.92 -17.07
CA SER A 243 -21.89 0.16 -18.09
C SER A 243 -22.88 -0.70 -18.87
N LYS A 244 -22.78 -0.69 -20.19
CA LYS A 244 -23.64 -1.49 -21.09
C LYS A 244 -23.30 -2.98 -21.05
N PHE A 245 -22.12 -3.38 -20.59
CA PHE A 245 -21.65 -4.75 -20.66
C PHE A 245 -21.39 -5.34 -19.27
N VAL A 246 -20.39 -4.84 -18.56
CA VAL A 246 -19.97 -5.35 -17.24
C VAL A 246 -19.84 -4.20 -16.27
N SER A 247 -20.46 -4.30 -15.11
CA SER A 247 -20.29 -3.35 -14.02
C SER A 247 -18.98 -3.65 -13.29
N VAL A 248 -17.97 -2.80 -13.45
CA VAL A 248 -16.71 -2.90 -12.71
C VAL A 248 -16.95 -2.37 -11.30
N THR A 249 -16.71 -3.24 -10.29
CA THR A 249 -16.97 -2.95 -8.87
C THR A 249 -15.72 -3.07 -8.02
N HIS A 250 -14.55 -2.98 -8.62
CA HIS A 250 -13.26 -3.09 -7.93
C HIS A 250 -12.23 -2.12 -8.46
N GLU A 251 -11.20 -1.93 -7.70
CA GLU A 251 -9.93 -1.31 -8.05
C GLU A 251 -8.78 -2.22 -7.61
N TYR A 252 -7.56 -1.85 -7.91
CA TYR A 252 -6.37 -2.63 -7.56
C TYR A 252 -5.51 -1.89 -6.55
N LEU A 253 -4.77 -2.67 -5.75
CA LEU A 253 -3.68 -2.18 -4.93
C LEU A 253 -2.43 -3.00 -5.29
N LEU A 254 -1.46 -2.36 -5.91
CA LEU A 254 -0.18 -2.98 -6.24
C LEU A 254 0.76 -2.84 -5.04
N CYS A 255 1.35 -3.94 -4.60
CA CYS A 255 2.28 -4.00 -3.48
C CYS A 255 3.67 -4.46 -3.95
N ILE A 256 4.68 -3.66 -3.68
CA ILE A 256 6.05 -3.89 -4.15
C ILE A 256 7.03 -3.63 -3.01
N ALA A 257 8.00 -4.51 -2.82
CA ALA A 257 9.13 -4.28 -1.93
C ALA A 257 10.27 -3.55 -2.66
N LYS A 258 11.10 -2.81 -1.95
CA LYS A 258 12.39 -2.39 -2.52
C LYS A 258 13.32 -3.59 -2.71
N ASN A 259 13.36 -4.49 -1.73
CA ASN A 259 14.00 -5.80 -1.81
C ASN A 259 13.17 -6.82 -1.00
N LYS A 260 12.51 -7.73 -1.71
CA LYS A 260 11.60 -8.72 -1.12
C LYS A 260 12.29 -9.67 -0.13
N GLU A 261 13.57 -9.94 -0.33
CA GLU A 261 14.33 -10.85 0.55
C GLU A 261 14.60 -10.26 1.95
N THR A 262 14.68 -8.93 2.03
CA THR A 262 14.90 -8.22 3.31
C THR A 262 13.61 -7.74 3.96
N THR A 263 12.49 -7.79 3.23
CA THR A 263 11.18 -7.37 3.75
C THR A 263 10.71 -8.36 4.82
N PRO A 264 10.27 -7.90 6.03
CA PRO A 264 9.78 -8.77 7.07
C PRO A 264 8.59 -9.62 6.61
N PRO A 265 8.55 -10.95 6.87
CA PRO A 265 7.52 -11.83 6.33
C PRO A 265 6.19 -11.86 7.12
N ASP A 266 6.17 -11.34 8.35
CA ASP A 266 5.05 -11.52 9.29
C ASP A 266 3.95 -10.45 9.12
N TRP A 267 3.27 -10.49 7.99
CA TRP A 267 2.23 -9.52 7.61
C TRP A 267 0.84 -9.88 8.15
N ALA A 268 0.75 -10.33 9.39
CA ALA A 268 -0.54 -10.64 10.00
C ALA A 268 -1.34 -9.37 10.30
N VAL A 269 -2.50 -9.22 9.67
CA VAL A 269 -3.43 -8.10 9.85
C VAL A 269 -4.72 -8.56 10.52
N LYS A 270 -5.42 -7.63 11.18
CA LYS A 270 -6.76 -7.91 11.69
C LYS A 270 -7.72 -8.17 10.53
N LYS A 271 -8.52 -9.23 10.61
CA LYS A 271 -9.51 -9.58 9.59
C LYS A 271 -10.46 -8.41 9.36
N THR A 272 -10.73 -8.12 8.10
CA THR A 272 -11.65 -7.03 7.72
C THR A 272 -13.05 -7.30 8.30
N ASN A 273 -13.73 -6.23 8.75
CA ASN A 273 -15.08 -6.32 9.33
C ASN A 273 -15.22 -7.18 10.60
N SER A 274 -14.14 -7.57 11.29
CA SER A 274 -14.16 -8.38 12.52
C SER A 274 -15.10 -7.79 13.59
N ASN A 275 -14.94 -6.50 13.90
CA ASN A 275 -15.79 -5.81 14.88
C ASN A 275 -17.28 -5.84 14.51
N SER A 276 -17.58 -5.66 13.20
CA SER A 276 -18.96 -5.72 12.70
C SER A 276 -19.54 -7.13 12.84
N PHE A 277 -18.75 -8.15 12.52
CA PHE A 277 -19.16 -9.55 12.64
C PHE A 277 -19.44 -9.96 14.09
N ILE A 278 -18.51 -9.61 15.00
CA ILE A 278 -18.68 -9.86 16.45
C ILE A 278 -19.98 -9.20 16.96
N LYS A 279 -20.21 -7.93 16.61
CA LYS A 279 -21.42 -7.21 17.04
C LYS A 279 -22.69 -7.88 16.55
N VAL A 280 -22.76 -8.26 15.28
CA VAL A 280 -23.95 -8.93 14.72
C VAL A 280 -24.14 -10.30 15.35
N SER A 281 -23.05 -11.08 15.57
CA SER A 281 -23.14 -12.39 16.22
C SER A 281 -23.67 -12.28 17.65
N GLN A 282 -23.24 -11.27 18.40
CA GLN A 282 -23.75 -11.01 19.75
C GLN A 282 -25.22 -10.55 19.75
N GLN A 283 -25.61 -9.74 18.75
CA GLN A 283 -27.04 -9.36 18.61
C GLN A 283 -27.93 -10.57 18.33
N LEU A 284 -27.47 -11.50 17.49
CA LEU A 284 -28.19 -12.77 17.25
C LEU A 284 -28.30 -13.62 18.52
N LEU A 285 -27.21 -13.75 19.28
CA LEU A 285 -27.23 -14.48 20.56
C LEU A 285 -28.25 -13.88 21.53
N ASN A 286 -28.36 -12.56 21.60
CA ASN A 286 -29.24 -11.84 22.53
C ASN A 286 -30.67 -11.65 21.99
N SER A 287 -31.00 -12.14 20.80
CA SER A 287 -32.32 -11.97 20.19
C SER A 287 -33.41 -12.88 20.75
N GLY A 288 -33.06 -13.83 21.61
CA GLY A 288 -33.99 -14.78 22.24
C GLY A 288 -34.41 -15.96 21.37
N ILE A 289 -33.82 -16.13 20.18
CA ILE A 289 -34.02 -17.30 19.31
C ILE A 289 -33.16 -18.49 19.81
N SER A 290 -33.51 -19.70 19.38
CA SER A 290 -32.79 -20.90 19.77
C SER A 290 -31.34 -20.93 19.26
N THR A 291 -30.46 -21.68 19.92
CA THR A 291 -29.04 -21.84 19.48
C THR A 291 -28.92 -22.41 18.07
N GLN A 292 -29.84 -23.28 17.65
CA GLN A 292 -29.90 -23.82 16.28
C GLN A 292 -30.26 -22.75 15.25
N GLU A 293 -31.22 -21.87 15.58
CA GLU A 293 -31.59 -20.74 14.74
C GLU A 293 -30.45 -19.72 14.64
N VAL A 294 -29.75 -19.40 15.75
CA VAL A 294 -28.56 -18.56 15.76
C VAL A 294 -27.48 -19.12 14.83
N HIS A 295 -27.20 -20.42 14.90
CA HIS A 295 -26.26 -21.10 14.02
C HIS A 295 -26.66 -20.98 12.54
N SER A 296 -27.95 -21.18 12.23
CA SER A 296 -28.49 -21.06 10.88
C SER A 296 -28.37 -19.65 10.33
N GLU A 297 -28.65 -18.63 11.14
CA GLU A 297 -28.50 -17.22 10.77
C GLU A 297 -27.02 -16.85 10.54
N LEU A 298 -26.09 -17.35 11.37
CA LEU A 298 -24.66 -17.14 11.16
C LEU A 298 -24.18 -17.82 9.87
N LEU A 299 -24.66 -19.04 9.55
CA LEU A 299 -24.40 -19.71 8.27
C LEU A 299 -24.90 -18.91 7.06
N ALA A 300 -26.01 -18.21 7.20
CA ALA A 300 -26.53 -17.31 6.15
C ALA A 300 -25.67 -16.04 6.07
N LEU A 301 -25.31 -15.46 7.21
CA LEU A 301 -24.54 -14.23 7.30
C LEU A 301 -23.16 -14.34 6.65
N VAL A 302 -22.42 -15.44 6.86
CA VAL A 302 -21.08 -15.63 6.31
C VAL A 302 -21.05 -15.83 4.78
N LYS A 303 -22.22 -16.01 4.15
CA LYS A 303 -22.33 -16.04 2.68
C LYS A 303 -22.27 -14.65 2.04
N TYR A 304 -22.45 -13.59 2.80
CA TYR A 304 -22.29 -12.23 2.28
C TYR A 304 -20.80 -11.92 2.08
N PRO A 305 -20.43 -11.27 0.96
CA PRO A 305 -19.02 -10.95 0.65
C PRO A 305 -18.28 -10.23 1.77
N LYS A 306 -18.99 -9.37 2.50
CA LYS A 306 -18.47 -8.64 3.67
C LYS A 306 -17.93 -9.56 4.78
N TYR A 307 -18.46 -10.78 4.91
CA TYR A 307 -18.17 -11.69 6.02
C TYR A 307 -17.56 -13.03 5.57
N TYR A 308 -17.13 -13.15 4.32
CA TYR A 308 -16.58 -14.40 3.79
C TYR A 308 -15.31 -14.88 4.53
N GLU A 309 -14.59 -13.98 5.21
CA GLU A 309 -13.44 -14.34 6.03
C GLU A 309 -13.80 -15.10 7.31
N PHE A 310 -15.09 -15.13 7.66
CA PHE A 310 -15.64 -15.74 8.86
C PHE A 310 -16.46 -17.00 8.57
N ASP A 311 -16.33 -17.59 7.37
CA ASP A 311 -17.11 -18.73 6.88
C ASP A 311 -17.15 -19.94 7.83
N HIS A 312 -16.13 -20.11 8.68
CA HIS A 312 -16.05 -21.17 9.69
C HIS A 312 -16.56 -20.75 11.08
N TYR A 313 -16.80 -19.45 11.33
CA TYR A 313 -17.25 -18.94 12.63
C TYR A 313 -18.77 -18.91 12.70
N THR A 314 -19.37 -20.08 12.78
CA THR A 314 -20.84 -20.25 12.69
C THR A 314 -21.52 -20.51 14.03
N TYR A 315 -20.77 -20.48 15.12
CA TYR A 315 -21.26 -20.58 16.48
C TYR A 315 -20.94 -19.31 17.26
N VAL A 316 -21.73 -19.02 18.29
CA VAL A 316 -21.49 -17.88 19.20
C VAL A 316 -21.95 -18.24 20.62
N ASP A 317 -21.18 -17.81 21.62
CA ASP A 317 -21.55 -17.81 23.02
C ASP A 317 -21.23 -16.46 23.68
N HIS A 318 -21.30 -16.41 25.02
CA HIS A 318 -21.06 -15.18 25.79
C HIS A 318 -19.66 -14.58 25.58
N ARG A 319 -18.67 -15.36 25.16
CA ARG A 319 -17.30 -14.89 24.86
C ARG A 319 -17.21 -14.34 23.44
N GLY A 320 -18.07 -14.79 22.52
CA GLY A 320 -18.08 -14.32 21.14
C GLY A 320 -18.22 -15.44 20.12
N PRO A 321 -18.09 -15.12 18.82
CA PRO A 321 -18.15 -16.10 17.75
C PRO A 321 -16.96 -17.05 17.78
N PHE A 322 -17.23 -18.35 17.53
CA PHE A 322 -16.22 -19.38 17.44
C PHE A 322 -16.51 -20.39 16.32
N ARG A 323 -15.48 -21.12 15.93
CA ARG A 323 -15.58 -22.29 15.06
C ARG A 323 -15.41 -23.57 15.87
N ALA A 324 -16.17 -24.58 15.53
CA ALA A 324 -16.00 -25.93 16.06
C ALA A 324 -14.89 -26.65 15.30
N SER A 325 -13.92 -27.20 16.01
CA SER A 325 -12.74 -27.88 15.46
C SER A 325 -12.57 -29.27 16.03
N ASP A 326 -11.94 -30.16 15.26
CA ASP A 326 -11.65 -31.53 15.68
C ASP A 326 -10.66 -31.52 16.86
N LEU A 327 -10.98 -32.32 17.89
CA LEU A 327 -10.13 -32.54 19.05
C LEU A 327 -9.13 -33.70 18.87
N THR A 328 -9.12 -34.34 17.69
CA THR A 328 -8.24 -35.45 17.37
C THR A 328 -7.08 -35.03 16.50
N ALA A 329 -5.96 -35.71 16.57
CA ALA A 329 -4.79 -35.44 15.73
C ALA A 329 -4.34 -36.70 14.97
N PRO A 330 -3.91 -36.58 13.71
CA PRO A 330 -3.28 -37.67 12.96
C PRO A 330 -2.05 -38.19 13.70
N GLY A 331 -1.96 -39.50 13.88
CA GLY A 331 -0.82 -40.15 14.56
C GLY A 331 -0.83 -40.08 16.09
N SER A 332 -1.78 -39.38 16.72
CA SER A 332 -1.91 -39.39 18.18
C SER A 332 -2.33 -40.76 18.71
N LYS A 333 -1.67 -41.17 19.78
CA LYS A 333 -1.98 -42.41 20.51
C LYS A 333 -2.75 -42.14 21.80
N ALA A 334 -3.07 -40.89 22.11
CA ALA A 334 -3.80 -40.54 23.35
C ALA A 334 -5.22 -41.09 23.30
N ARG A 335 -5.56 -41.96 24.27
CA ARG A 335 -6.86 -42.60 24.44
C ARG A 335 -7.25 -42.50 25.93
N TYR A 336 -8.31 -41.80 26.22
CA TYR A 336 -8.95 -41.68 27.52
C TYR A 336 -10.40 -41.26 27.30
N ASP A 337 -11.24 -41.52 28.30
CA ASP A 337 -12.67 -41.17 28.22
C ASP A 337 -12.89 -39.70 28.53
N VAL A 338 -13.67 -39.04 27.70
CA VAL A 338 -14.22 -37.71 27.91
C VAL A 338 -15.71 -37.88 28.19
N PHE A 339 -16.18 -37.47 29.36
CA PHE A 339 -17.57 -37.66 29.78
C PHE A 339 -18.43 -36.45 29.36
N HIS A 340 -19.62 -36.75 28.88
CA HIS A 340 -20.62 -35.73 28.56
C HIS A 340 -21.16 -35.09 29.84
N PRO A 341 -21.21 -33.73 29.93
CA PRO A 341 -21.52 -33.06 31.21
C PRO A 341 -22.95 -33.29 31.71
N VAL A 342 -23.90 -33.64 30.84
CA VAL A 342 -25.30 -33.86 31.20
C VAL A 342 -25.58 -35.36 31.42
N THR A 343 -25.17 -36.21 30.48
CA THR A 343 -25.51 -37.66 30.55
C THR A 343 -24.52 -38.45 31.41
N ASN A 344 -23.36 -37.86 31.74
CA ASN A 344 -22.28 -38.47 32.49
C ASN A 344 -21.77 -39.82 31.91
N LYS A 345 -21.95 -40.01 30.60
CA LYS A 345 -21.44 -41.14 29.85
C LYS A 345 -20.24 -40.74 28.99
N PRO A 346 -19.35 -41.70 28.64
CA PRO A 346 -18.21 -41.42 27.77
C PRO A 346 -18.69 -41.00 26.38
N CYS A 347 -18.20 -39.87 25.91
CA CYS A 347 -18.48 -39.37 24.58
C CYS A 347 -17.88 -40.24 23.48
N LYS A 348 -18.51 -40.27 22.34
CA LYS A 348 -18.00 -40.91 21.13
C LYS A 348 -16.61 -40.37 20.79
N THR A 349 -15.66 -41.27 20.60
CA THR A 349 -14.31 -40.95 20.14
C THR A 349 -14.13 -41.33 18.68
N GLY A 350 -13.35 -40.55 17.96
CA GLY A 350 -12.99 -40.87 16.55
C GLY A 350 -11.97 -42.01 16.45
N THR A 351 -11.64 -42.42 15.24
CA THR A 351 -10.60 -43.43 14.97
C THR A 351 -9.18 -42.94 15.32
N ARG A 352 -8.99 -41.62 15.39
CA ARG A 352 -7.73 -40.95 15.78
C ARG A 352 -7.67 -40.78 17.30
N GLY A 353 -6.44 -40.60 17.84
CA GLY A 353 -6.25 -40.21 19.25
C GLY A 353 -6.55 -38.74 19.47
N TRP A 354 -6.81 -38.37 20.74
CA TRP A 354 -6.97 -36.97 21.12
C TRP A 354 -5.70 -36.16 20.81
N ALA A 355 -5.87 -34.92 20.39
CA ALA A 355 -4.76 -34.01 20.15
C ALA A 355 -4.11 -33.51 21.46
N TYR A 356 -4.81 -33.58 22.54
CA TYR A 356 -4.45 -33.06 23.87
C TYR A 356 -4.19 -34.20 24.83
N SER A 357 -3.36 -33.98 25.85
CA SER A 357 -3.22 -34.89 27.01
C SER A 357 -4.48 -34.85 27.86
N GLU A 358 -4.67 -35.87 28.71
CA GLU A 358 -5.84 -35.93 29.61
C GLU A 358 -5.92 -34.71 30.55
N VAL A 359 -4.77 -34.21 31.00
CA VAL A 359 -4.68 -33.02 31.85
C VAL A 359 -5.11 -31.75 31.12
N GLU A 360 -4.62 -31.56 29.89
CA GLU A 360 -5.02 -30.43 29.06
C GLU A 360 -6.50 -30.49 28.67
N MET A 361 -7.02 -31.67 28.34
CA MET A 361 -8.43 -31.85 28.04
C MET A 361 -9.32 -31.48 29.24
N LYS A 362 -8.96 -31.90 30.45
CA LYS A 362 -9.70 -31.52 31.67
C LYS A 362 -9.72 -30.02 31.85
N LYS A 363 -8.59 -29.36 31.63
CA LYS A 363 -8.50 -27.90 31.67
C LYS A 363 -9.38 -27.24 30.62
N LEU A 364 -9.38 -27.73 29.37
CA LEU A 364 -10.24 -27.21 28.30
C LEU A 364 -11.74 -27.35 28.65
N ILE A 365 -12.11 -28.42 29.33
CA ILE A 365 -13.50 -28.63 29.81
C ILE A 365 -13.81 -27.64 30.94
N GLU A 366 -12.95 -27.50 31.93
CA GLU A 366 -13.11 -26.55 33.06
C GLU A 366 -13.18 -25.10 32.57
N ASP A 367 -12.38 -24.76 31.59
CA ASP A 367 -12.33 -23.42 30.97
C ASP A 367 -13.45 -23.21 29.92
N ASP A 368 -14.39 -24.15 29.76
CA ASP A 368 -15.50 -24.11 28.77
C ASP A 368 -15.05 -23.89 27.32
N TYR A 369 -13.95 -24.55 26.91
CA TYR A 369 -13.49 -24.57 25.51
C TYR A 369 -14.02 -25.76 24.72
N ILE A 370 -14.81 -26.64 25.30
CA ILE A 370 -15.36 -27.83 24.63
C ILE A 370 -16.82 -27.58 24.25
N LEU A 371 -17.13 -27.76 22.98
CA LEU A 371 -18.49 -27.85 22.50
C LEU A 371 -18.94 -29.31 22.55
N PHE A 372 -19.86 -29.63 23.47
CA PHE A 372 -20.51 -30.92 23.52
C PHE A 372 -21.74 -30.94 22.63
N GLY A 373 -22.10 -32.10 22.09
CA GLY A 373 -23.35 -32.33 21.40
C GLY A 373 -24.56 -32.34 22.32
N GLU A 374 -25.70 -32.77 21.81
CA GLU A 374 -26.92 -32.95 22.62
C GLU A 374 -26.77 -34.11 23.61
N ASP A 375 -25.97 -35.15 23.25
CA ASP A 375 -25.66 -36.31 24.05
C ASP A 375 -24.27 -36.85 23.74
N GLU A 376 -23.91 -37.97 24.43
CA GLU A 376 -22.61 -38.65 24.28
C GLU A 376 -22.35 -39.26 22.88
N THR A 377 -23.36 -39.39 22.05
CA THR A 377 -23.22 -39.97 20.68
C THR A 377 -22.53 -39.04 19.71
N VAL A 378 -22.52 -37.76 20.01
CA VAL A 378 -21.83 -36.70 19.25
C VAL A 378 -20.42 -36.52 19.79
N MET A 379 -19.42 -36.53 18.88
CA MET A 379 -18.04 -36.29 19.27
C MET A 379 -17.85 -34.83 19.72
N PRO A 380 -17.27 -34.57 20.90
CA PRO A 380 -17.00 -33.21 21.33
C PRO A 380 -15.99 -32.50 20.41
N GLN A 381 -16.11 -31.19 20.32
CA GLN A 381 -15.31 -30.34 19.45
C GLN A 381 -14.68 -29.19 20.25
N LEU A 382 -13.55 -28.64 19.76
CA LEU A 382 -12.90 -27.50 20.38
C LEU A 382 -13.56 -26.20 19.90
N LYS A 383 -13.86 -25.31 20.83
CA LYS A 383 -14.28 -23.94 20.51
C LYS A 383 -13.05 -23.09 20.21
N ASN A 384 -12.80 -22.78 18.93
CA ASN A 384 -11.75 -21.85 18.51
C ASN A 384 -12.35 -20.45 18.31
N TYR A 385 -12.11 -19.59 19.26
CA TYR A 385 -12.69 -18.24 19.26
C TYR A 385 -12.06 -17.31 18.23
N LEU A 386 -12.89 -16.41 17.67
CA LEU A 386 -12.43 -15.42 16.71
C LEU A 386 -11.42 -14.46 17.34
N PHE A 387 -11.63 -14.03 18.59
CA PHE A 387 -10.73 -13.08 19.26
C PHE A 387 -9.30 -13.62 19.43
N GLU A 388 -9.11 -14.94 19.48
CA GLU A 388 -7.79 -15.58 19.50
C GLU A 388 -7.15 -15.68 18.11
N ASN A 389 -7.96 -15.52 17.07
CA ASN A 389 -7.59 -15.71 15.66
C ASN A 389 -8.00 -14.52 14.80
N GLU A 390 -8.05 -13.32 15.37
CA GLU A 390 -8.45 -12.11 14.64
C GLU A 390 -7.44 -11.67 13.57
N ARG A 391 -6.20 -12.10 13.69
CA ARG A 391 -5.13 -11.74 12.75
C ARG A 391 -4.83 -12.90 11.81
N SER A 392 -4.59 -12.59 10.56
CA SER A 392 -4.18 -13.55 9.52
C SER A 392 -3.37 -12.85 8.45
N LEU A 393 -2.68 -13.59 7.61
CA LEU A 393 -2.07 -13.01 6.41
C LEU A 393 -3.14 -12.32 5.56
N PRO A 394 -2.82 -11.16 4.93
CA PRO A 394 -3.75 -10.47 4.04
C PRO A 394 -4.17 -11.38 2.89
N LYS A 395 -5.45 -11.35 2.55
CA LYS A 395 -5.96 -12.01 1.35
C LYS A 395 -5.83 -11.07 0.15
N SER A 396 -5.65 -11.63 -1.04
CA SER A 396 -5.51 -10.83 -2.27
C SER A 396 -6.82 -10.21 -2.78
N VAL A 397 -7.97 -10.60 -2.23
CA VAL A 397 -9.26 -9.96 -2.48
C VAL A 397 -9.78 -9.41 -1.17
N LEU A 398 -9.99 -8.10 -1.15
CA LEU A 398 -10.41 -7.35 0.03
C LEU A 398 -11.70 -6.60 -0.27
N PHE A 399 -12.51 -6.40 0.76
CA PHE A 399 -13.78 -5.69 0.65
C PHE A 399 -13.83 -4.52 1.63
N PHE A 400 -13.97 -3.31 1.10
CA PHE A 400 -14.12 -2.08 1.89
C PHE A 400 -15.32 -1.26 1.43
N ASP A 401 -16.02 -0.63 2.38
CA ASP A 401 -17.09 0.32 2.09
C ASP A 401 -16.50 1.68 1.68
N SER A 402 -16.47 1.95 0.38
CA SER A 402 -15.96 3.21 -0.19
C SER A 402 -16.78 4.45 0.24
N GLN A 403 -18.03 4.28 0.68
CA GLN A 403 -18.90 5.40 1.06
C GLN A 403 -18.70 5.87 2.51
N SER A 404 -18.01 5.09 3.33
CA SER A 404 -17.85 5.39 4.77
C SER A 404 -17.14 6.72 4.99
N SER A 405 -16.02 6.96 4.31
CA SER A 405 -15.26 8.21 4.42
C SER A 405 -15.97 9.41 3.80
N THR A 406 -16.65 9.23 2.68
CA THR A 406 -17.47 10.30 2.07
C THR A 406 -18.59 10.76 3.02
N LYS A 407 -19.27 9.82 3.67
CA LYS A 407 -20.31 10.15 4.68
C LYS A 407 -19.70 10.87 5.88
N TRP A 408 -18.52 10.42 6.36
CA TRP A 408 -17.83 11.06 7.47
C TRP A 408 -17.38 12.48 7.11
N MET A 409 -16.76 12.69 5.94
CA MET A 409 -16.33 14.02 5.48
C MET A 409 -17.50 15.01 5.34
N LYS A 410 -18.60 14.56 4.74
CA LYS A 410 -19.82 15.38 4.66
C LYS A 410 -20.38 15.74 6.04
N ALA A 411 -20.34 14.81 7.00
CA ALA A 411 -20.77 15.09 8.38
C ALA A 411 -19.84 16.10 9.09
N GLN A 412 -18.57 16.14 8.74
CA GLN A 412 -17.58 17.13 9.23
C GLN A 412 -17.57 18.42 8.40
N ARG A 413 -18.34 18.50 7.31
CA ARG A 413 -18.36 19.63 6.38
C ARG A 413 -17.02 19.86 5.67
N PHE A 414 -16.30 18.78 5.35
CA PHE A 414 -15.11 18.85 4.51
C PHE A 414 -15.52 18.63 3.05
N GLY A 415 -15.23 19.62 2.20
CA GLY A 415 -15.48 19.58 0.76
C GLY A 415 -14.38 18.82 0.02
N PHE A 416 -14.44 17.50 -0.01
CA PHE A 416 -13.52 16.69 -0.81
C PHE A 416 -14.29 15.54 -1.48
N ASP A 417 -14.09 15.41 -2.79
CA ASP A 417 -14.71 14.36 -3.58
C ASP A 417 -13.89 13.06 -3.54
N PHE A 418 -14.58 11.93 -3.41
CA PHE A 418 -14.01 10.58 -3.49
C PHE A 418 -12.82 10.26 -2.55
N PRO A 419 -12.90 10.60 -1.24
CA PRO A 419 -11.84 10.22 -0.31
C PRO A 419 -11.72 8.70 -0.20
N LYS A 420 -10.51 8.17 -0.06
CA LYS A 420 -10.29 6.75 0.25
C LYS A 420 -10.90 6.40 1.61
N ALA A 421 -11.35 5.16 1.78
CA ALA A 421 -11.87 4.69 3.06
C ALA A 421 -10.75 4.63 4.12
N ILE A 422 -10.99 5.24 5.29
CA ILE A 422 -10.01 5.27 6.39
C ILE A 422 -9.63 3.84 6.80
N ASP A 423 -10.61 2.94 6.94
CA ASP A 423 -10.37 1.55 7.32
C ASP A 423 -9.52 0.80 6.28
N TYR A 424 -9.62 1.15 5.01
CA TYR A 424 -8.77 0.61 3.95
C TYR A 424 -7.31 1.03 4.14
N ILE A 425 -7.05 2.31 4.35
CA ILE A 425 -5.68 2.79 4.59
C ILE A 425 -5.12 2.27 5.91
N LYS A 426 -5.93 2.20 6.98
CA LYS A 426 -5.53 1.55 8.24
C LYS A 426 -5.09 0.10 8.02
N TYR A 427 -5.85 -0.64 7.22
CA TYR A 427 -5.52 -2.03 6.88
C TYR A 427 -4.17 -2.12 6.17
N ILE A 428 -3.92 -1.27 5.16
CA ILE A 428 -2.65 -1.22 4.43
C ILE A 428 -1.49 -0.90 5.39
N VAL A 429 -1.62 0.16 6.19
CA VAL A 429 -0.56 0.58 7.13
C VAL A 429 -0.28 -0.51 8.16
N SER A 430 -1.30 -1.29 8.57
CA SER A 430 -1.15 -2.39 9.52
C SER A 430 -0.54 -3.67 8.94
N MET A 431 -0.37 -3.76 7.60
CA MET A 431 0.32 -4.90 6.96
C MET A 431 1.80 -4.94 7.34
N TYR A 432 2.45 -3.79 7.49
CA TYR A 432 3.85 -3.75 7.89
C TYR A 432 3.97 -4.15 9.38
N PRO A 433 4.83 -5.12 9.75
CA PRO A 433 4.77 -5.77 11.07
C PRO A 433 5.26 -4.91 12.24
N HIS A 434 5.75 -3.70 11.99
CA HIS A 434 6.19 -2.76 13.03
C HIS A 434 5.17 -1.63 13.20
N ASN A 435 5.21 -0.97 14.35
CA ASN A 435 4.34 0.16 14.69
C ASN A 435 5.10 1.47 14.96
N ASN A 436 6.39 1.52 14.61
CA ASN A 436 7.23 2.71 14.70
C ASN A 436 8.00 2.88 13.39
N PHE A 437 7.42 3.61 12.44
CA PHE A 437 8.01 3.91 11.14
C PHE A 437 7.33 5.14 10.52
N THR A 438 7.93 5.67 9.46
CA THR A 438 7.36 6.78 8.70
C THR A 438 6.68 6.29 7.44
N VAL A 439 5.44 6.75 7.21
CA VAL A 439 4.67 6.55 5.97
C VAL A 439 4.76 7.82 5.14
N LEU A 440 5.15 7.70 3.87
CA LEU A 440 5.10 8.79 2.90
C LEU A 440 3.90 8.60 1.96
N ASP A 441 3.15 9.69 1.76
CA ASP A 441 2.11 9.78 0.74
C ASP A 441 2.30 11.08 -0.05
N PHE A 442 2.73 10.95 -1.31
CA PHE A 442 3.00 12.10 -2.16
C PHE A 442 1.91 12.38 -3.21
N PHE A 443 0.75 11.77 -3.04
CA PHE A 443 -0.52 12.10 -3.67
C PHE A 443 -1.61 12.18 -2.58
N SER A 444 -1.40 13.05 -1.59
CA SER A 444 -2.10 12.97 -0.32
C SER A 444 -3.61 13.24 -0.39
N GLY A 445 -4.07 13.96 -1.40
CA GLY A 445 -5.48 14.28 -1.59
C GLY A 445 -6.13 14.80 -0.30
N SER A 446 -7.12 14.09 0.22
CA SER A 446 -7.82 14.41 1.46
C SER A 446 -7.04 14.10 2.75
N ALA A 447 -5.76 13.76 2.67
CA ALA A 447 -4.90 13.34 3.78
C ALA A 447 -5.44 12.14 4.59
N THR A 448 -6.17 11.23 3.93
CA THR A 448 -6.71 10.01 4.58
C THR A 448 -5.61 9.15 5.19
N THR A 449 -4.41 9.13 4.59
CA THR A 449 -3.25 8.41 5.11
C THR A 449 -2.81 8.95 6.48
N ALA A 450 -2.75 10.28 6.64
CA ALA A 450 -2.44 10.90 7.93
C ALA A 450 -3.49 10.55 9.00
N HIS A 451 -4.78 10.63 8.64
CA HIS A 451 -5.88 10.25 9.53
C HIS A 451 -5.78 8.79 9.97
N ALA A 452 -5.53 7.87 9.03
CA ALA A 452 -5.38 6.44 9.31
C ALA A 452 -4.19 6.16 10.26
N VAL A 453 -3.05 6.82 10.05
CA VAL A 453 -1.86 6.70 10.91
C VAL A 453 -2.16 7.18 12.34
N MET A 454 -2.80 8.34 12.48
CA MET A 454 -3.17 8.86 13.80
C MET A 454 -4.15 7.95 14.54
N GLN A 455 -5.16 7.41 13.84
CA GLN A 455 -6.10 6.46 14.44
C GLN A 455 -5.42 5.15 14.87
N LEU A 456 -4.55 4.58 14.03
CA LEU A 456 -3.82 3.37 14.37
C LEU A 456 -2.95 3.56 15.60
N ASN A 457 -2.22 4.68 15.70
CA ASN A 457 -1.41 4.98 16.87
C ASN A 457 -2.25 5.09 18.15
N ALA A 458 -3.46 5.69 18.03
CA ALA A 458 -4.38 5.77 19.17
C ALA A 458 -4.95 4.40 19.57
N GLU A 459 -5.12 3.47 18.62
CA GLU A 459 -5.70 2.14 18.86
C GLU A 459 -4.69 1.13 19.40
N ASP A 460 -3.44 1.16 18.92
CA ASP A 460 -2.42 0.16 19.24
C ASP A 460 -1.21 0.68 20.02
N GLY A 461 -1.22 1.99 20.39
CA GLY A 461 -0.11 2.64 21.08
C GLY A 461 1.14 2.78 20.22
N GLY A 462 1.01 2.70 18.92
CA GLY A 462 2.12 2.84 17.96
C GLY A 462 2.67 4.26 17.87
N HIS A 463 3.84 4.38 17.27
CA HIS A 463 4.56 5.66 17.05
C HIS A 463 4.87 5.87 15.56
N ARG A 464 3.91 5.53 14.70
CA ARG A 464 4.03 5.78 13.27
C ARG A 464 3.98 7.29 13.01
N LYS A 465 4.75 7.73 12.05
CA LYS A 465 4.81 9.12 11.57
C LYS A 465 4.34 9.16 10.12
N PHE A 466 3.95 10.33 9.66
CA PHE A 466 3.59 10.53 8.26
C PHE A 466 4.29 11.74 7.65
N ILE A 467 4.52 11.64 6.34
CA ILE A 467 4.91 12.74 5.47
C ILE A 467 3.87 12.77 4.36
N MET A 468 3.13 13.88 4.27
CA MET A 468 2.11 14.09 3.27
C MET A 468 2.58 15.17 2.30
N VAL A 469 2.38 14.94 1.00
CA VAL A 469 2.71 15.94 -0.03
C VAL A 469 1.49 16.19 -0.88
N GLN A 470 1.13 17.47 -1.04
CA GLN A 470 0.00 17.92 -1.87
C GLN A 470 0.38 19.18 -2.63
N LEU A 471 -0.01 19.22 -3.90
CA LEU A 471 0.03 20.48 -4.65
C LEU A 471 -1.09 21.40 -4.14
N PRO A 472 -0.80 22.64 -3.76
CA PRO A 472 -1.83 23.59 -3.36
C PRO A 472 -2.69 23.96 -4.57
N GLU A 473 -3.98 23.73 -4.46
CA GLU A 473 -4.99 24.12 -5.46
C GLU A 473 -5.90 25.18 -4.84
N LYS A 474 -6.23 26.21 -5.62
CA LYS A 474 -7.24 27.19 -5.17
C LYS A 474 -8.60 26.50 -5.15
N CYS A 475 -9.21 26.45 -3.99
CA CYS A 475 -10.60 26.04 -3.88
C CYS A 475 -11.50 27.06 -4.55
N ASP A 476 -12.50 26.60 -5.28
CA ASP A 476 -13.53 27.49 -5.87
C ASP A 476 -14.28 28.18 -4.72
N GLU A 477 -14.44 29.53 -4.79
CA GLU A 477 -15.16 30.30 -3.78
C GLU A 477 -16.61 29.84 -3.58
N SER A 478 -17.14 29.08 -4.52
CA SER A 478 -18.48 28.46 -4.46
C SER A 478 -18.49 27.05 -3.87
N SER A 479 -17.33 26.45 -3.57
CA SER A 479 -17.27 25.13 -2.89
C SER A 479 -17.52 25.35 -1.39
N GLU A 480 -18.71 24.91 -0.91
CA GLU A 480 -19.07 24.94 0.52
C GLU A 480 -18.22 23.96 1.37
#